data_99adf44bf6655d91ffaba39932e3eea8
#
_entry.id   99adf44bf6655d91ffaba39932e3eea8
#
_cell.length_a   1.000
_cell.length_b   1.000
_cell.length_c   1.000
_cell.angle_alpha   90.00
_cell.angle_beta   90.00
_cell.angle_gamma   90.00
#
_symmetry.space_group_name_H-M   'P 1'
#
loop_
_entity.id
_entity.type
_entity.pdbx_description
1 polymer ?
#
loop_
_entity_poly.entity_id
_entity_poly.type
_entity_poly.pdbx_seq_one_letter_code
_entity_poly.pdbx_strand_id
1 'polypeptide(L)'
;MLVRDFQRHVAQTSAAPLGLEIADARGSWLVDVRGRRYLDLLAGMGVANLGHGHPAIRRACAEQLRRYLHVMVYGELVLAPQVRLATRLTAVAGPPFETAYFTSSGAEAIEGALKTARKHTGRAGLVAFELGFHGDTLGALSIGGNRRYRAPFEPLLPQVTILPWNDVRALARVDRRVAAVVIEPVQAEGGVRVADTAFLRALRRRCSAVGALLVFDEVVTGLGRTGTLFAFQQSGVRPDLLVLAKALGGGLPLGAFLGSRRILATLARQPPLAHVTTFGGHPLSCAAAVAALDVTLARDLPTRAAAVGAILRRGLETLRARHRIVRDVRGVGLLIAIELGTPRATRRFAAACLERGVILNWTLHRDTVVRLAPPLTITRREVAHALGVIDAALHVAGRPA
;
A
#
# COMPACT_ATOMS: atom_id res chain seq x y z
N MET A 1 -23.30 -5.23 23.21
CA MET A 1 -24.25 -4.42 22.41
C MET A 1 -23.57 -4.03 21.08
N LEU A 2 -22.45 -3.34 21.08
CA LEU A 2 -21.78 -2.81 19.85
C LEU A 2 -21.38 -3.90 18.84
N VAL A 3 -20.84 -5.05 19.25
CA VAL A 3 -20.50 -6.16 18.34
C VAL A 3 -21.74 -6.73 17.63
N ARG A 4 -22.89 -6.80 18.29
CA ARG A 4 -24.16 -7.20 17.66
C ARG A 4 -24.63 -6.17 16.63
N ASP A 5 -24.53 -4.88 16.97
CA ASP A 5 -24.90 -3.79 16.07
C ASP A 5 -23.97 -3.74 14.85
N PHE A 6 -22.66 -3.98 15.06
CA PHE A 6 -21.68 -4.14 13.97
C PHE A 6 -22.09 -5.27 13.02
N GLN A 7 -22.40 -6.45 13.54
CA GLN A 7 -22.82 -7.59 12.71
C GLN A 7 -24.14 -7.35 11.98
N ARG A 8 -25.04 -6.56 12.57
CA ARG A 8 -26.39 -6.30 12.01
C ARG A 8 -26.40 -5.16 11.00
N HIS A 9 -25.60 -4.10 11.22
CA HIS A 9 -25.74 -2.85 10.49
C HIS A 9 -24.54 -2.50 9.60
N VAL A 10 -23.39 -3.15 9.79
CA VAL A 10 -22.20 -2.97 8.92
C VAL A 10 -22.06 -4.19 8.03
N ALA A 11 -22.08 -3.98 6.71
CA ALA A 11 -21.88 -5.07 5.75
C ALA A 11 -20.55 -5.77 5.98
N GLN A 12 -20.59 -7.10 6.17
CA GLN A 12 -19.42 -7.90 6.45
C GLN A 12 -18.71 -8.30 5.16
N THR A 13 -17.40 -8.13 5.10
CA THR A 13 -16.53 -8.60 4.00
C THR A 13 -15.87 -9.96 4.32
N SER A 14 -16.09 -10.48 5.52
CA SER A 14 -15.61 -11.78 6.00
C SER A 14 -16.65 -12.42 6.91
N ALA A 15 -16.83 -13.73 6.80
CA ALA A 15 -17.70 -14.51 7.70
C ALA A 15 -17.15 -14.60 9.15
N ALA A 16 -15.87 -14.29 9.36
CA ALA A 16 -15.21 -14.37 10.66
C ALA A 16 -14.33 -13.11 10.90
N PRO A 17 -14.96 -11.94 11.14
CA PRO A 17 -14.22 -10.73 11.51
C PRO A 17 -13.53 -10.91 12.86
N LEU A 18 -12.44 -10.16 13.12
CA LEU A 18 -11.72 -10.22 14.41
C LEU A 18 -12.63 -9.85 15.61
N GLY A 19 -13.62 -9.00 15.38
CA GLY A 19 -14.62 -8.63 16.39
C GLY A 19 -14.05 -7.87 17.60
N LEU A 20 -12.86 -7.28 17.46
CA LEU A 20 -12.26 -6.47 18.52
C LEU A 20 -12.94 -5.10 18.60
N GLU A 21 -13.45 -4.76 19.77
CA GLU A 21 -14.03 -3.46 20.06
C GLU A 21 -12.93 -2.51 20.53
N ILE A 22 -12.44 -1.64 19.64
CA ILE A 22 -11.29 -0.77 19.88
C ILE A 22 -11.72 0.53 20.54
N ALA A 23 -11.10 0.87 21.68
CA ALA A 23 -11.34 2.10 22.44
C ALA A 23 -10.27 3.18 22.18
N ASP A 24 -9.00 2.81 22.00
CA ASP A 24 -7.90 3.76 21.78
C ASP A 24 -6.81 3.16 20.88
N ALA A 25 -6.00 4.03 20.26
CA ALA A 25 -4.87 3.66 19.44
C ALA A 25 -3.71 4.65 19.59
N ARG A 26 -2.51 4.19 20.00
CA ARG A 26 -1.33 5.04 20.18
C ARG A 26 -0.04 4.34 19.78
N GLY A 27 0.80 5.01 19.00
CA GLY A 27 2.06 4.45 18.52
C GLY A 27 1.84 3.15 17.78
N SER A 28 2.45 2.06 18.24
CA SER A 28 2.27 0.73 17.66
C SER A 28 1.15 -0.09 18.33
N TRP A 29 0.34 0.50 19.19
CA TRP A 29 -0.59 -0.24 20.05
C TRP A 29 -2.04 0.17 19.82
N LEU A 30 -2.92 -0.84 19.80
CA LEU A 30 -4.37 -0.70 19.92
C LEU A 30 -4.79 -1.11 21.32
N VAL A 31 -5.88 -0.51 21.84
CA VAL A 31 -6.46 -0.84 23.14
C VAL A 31 -7.94 -1.12 22.96
N ASP A 32 -8.41 -2.28 23.43
CA ASP A 32 -9.83 -2.61 23.40
C ASP A 32 -10.59 -1.98 24.59
N VAL A 33 -11.92 -2.08 24.56
CA VAL A 33 -12.82 -1.55 25.60
C VAL A 33 -12.61 -2.20 26.98
N ARG A 34 -11.88 -3.31 27.08
CA ARG A 34 -11.50 -3.96 28.34
C ARG A 34 -10.13 -3.53 28.82
N GLY A 35 -9.46 -2.60 28.13
CA GLY A 35 -8.11 -2.12 28.44
C GLY A 35 -7.00 -3.05 27.99
N ARG A 36 -7.30 -4.13 27.25
CA ARG A 36 -6.28 -5.04 26.73
C ARG A 36 -5.56 -4.40 25.55
N ARG A 37 -4.24 -4.53 25.55
CA ARG A 37 -3.36 -3.94 24.55
C ARG A 37 -2.95 -4.96 23.49
N TYR A 38 -2.91 -4.49 22.25
CA TYR A 38 -2.48 -5.29 21.10
C TYR A 38 -1.41 -4.53 20.32
N LEU A 39 -0.26 -5.17 20.13
CA LEU A 39 0.78 -4.64 19.25
C LEU A 39 0.33 -4.82 17.79
N ASP A 40 0.17 -3.71 17.09
CA ASP A 40 -0.29 -3.69 15.69
C ASP A 40 0.88 -3.87 14.73
N LEU A 41 1.04 -5.08 14.20
CA LEU A 41 2.03 -5.38 13.15
C LEU A 41 1.48 -5.17 11.73
N LEU A 42 0.33 -4.50 11.58
CA LEU A 42 -0.30 -4.16 10.30
C LEU A 42 -0.28 -2.65 10.02
N ALA A 43 -0.15 -1.81 11.05
CA ALA A 43 -0.27 -0.36 10.95
C ALA A 43 -1.54 0.09 10.21
N GLY A 44 -2.70 -0.53 10.52
CA GLY A 44 -3.95 -0.27 9.79
C GLY A 44 -3.84 -0.60 8.30
N MET A 45 -3.21 -1.71 7.94
CA MET A 45 -2.91 -2.14 6.56
C MET A 45 -1.91 -1.22 5.82
N GLY A 46 -0.87 -0.75 6.53
CA GLY A 46 0.19 0.09 5.97
C GLY A 46 -0.18 1.57 5.89
N VAL A 47 -1.18 2.01 6.64
CA VAL A 47 -1.63 3.42 6.69
C VAL A 47 -0.90 4.20 7.78
N ALA A 48 -0.80 3.65 8.99
CA ALA A 48 -0.22 4.33 10.15
C ALA A 48 1.31 4.17 10.22
N ASN A 49 2.03 4.61 9.19
CA ASN A 49 3.50 4.51 9.15
C ASN A 49 4.18 5.23 10.33
N LEU A 50 3.61 6.34 10.82
CA LEU A 50 4.09 7.08 11.98
C LEU A 50 3.56 6.54 13.31
N GLY A 51 2.81 5.44 13.28
CA GLY A 51 2.02 4.97 14.41
C GLY A 51 0.70 5.72 14.57
N HIS A 52 -0.17 5.17 15.40
CA HIS A 52 -1.48 5.74 15.68
C HIS A 52 -1.39 7.04 16.48
N GLY A 53 -2.21 8.02 16.14
CA GLY A 53 -2.38 9.26 16.91
C GLY A 53 -1.13 10.16 16.98
N HIS A 54 -0.26 10.17 15.95
CA HIS A 54 0.99 10.94 15.97
C HIS A 54 0.74 12.44 16.23
N PRO A 55 1.44 13.07 17.23
CA PRO A 55 1.13 14.44 17.65
C PRO A 55 1.22 15.50 16.56
N ALA A 56 2.20 15.40 15.64
CA ALA A 56 2.35 16.36 14.55
C ALA A 56 1.16 16.32 13.59
N ILE A 57 0.64 15.12 13.27
CA ILE A 57 -0.55 14.96 12.42
C ILE A 57 -1.77 15.54 13.12
N ARG A 58 -1.98 15.21 14.41
CA ARG A 58 -3.11 15.74 15.19
C ARG A 58 -3.10 17.28 15.24
N ARG A 59 -1.94 17.91 15.44
CA ARG A 59 -1.81 19.38 15.39
C ARG A 59 -2.18 19.94 14.03
N ALA A 60 -1.62 19.41 12.95
CA ALA A 60 -1.91 19.86 11.60
C ALA A 60 -3.41 19.75 11.25
N CYS A 61 -4.05 18.64 11.67
CA CYS A 61 -5.50 18.47 11.52
C CYS A 61 -6.28 19.53 12.32
N ALA A 62 -5.93 19.76 13.60
CA ALA A 62 -6.59 20.73 14.45
C ALA A 62 -6.45 22.18 13.91
N GLU A 63 -5.29 22.53 13.36
CA GLU A 63 -5.06 23.82 12.72
C GLU A 63 -5.89 23.98 11.45
N GLN A 64 -5.96 22.95 10.60
CA GLN A 64 -6.77 22.99 9.38
C GLN A 64 -8.26 23.07 9.70
N LEU A 65 -8.74 22.34 10.71
CA LEU A 65 -10.14 22.35 11.16
C LEU A 65 -10.62 23.75 11.60
N ARG A 66 -9.73 24.58 12.18
CA ARG A 66 -10.07 25.97 12.54
C ARG A 66 -10.27 26.88 11.35
N ARG A 67 -9.76 26.51 10.17
CA ARG A 67 -9.85 27.34 8.95
C ARG A 67 -11.08 26.97 8.13
N TYR A 68 -11.12 25.75 7.62
CA TYR A 68 -12.24 25.18 6.85
C TYR A 68 -12.07 23.66 6.73
N LEU A 69 -13.19 22.95 6.63
CA LEU A 69 -13.21 21.50 6.42
C LEU A 69 -13.05 21.18 4.94
N HIS A 70 -13.97 21.66 4.11
CA HIS A 70 -14.04 21.33 2.71
C HIS A 70 -14.39 22.56 1.88
N VAL A 71 -13.77 22.63 0.71
CA VAL A 71 -14.12 23.51 -0.40
C VAL A 71 -13.84 22.74 -1.68
N MET A 72 -14.26 23.24 -2.83
CA MET A 72 -14.00 22.63 -4.13
C MET A 72 -12.52 22.38 -4.36
N VAL A 73 -12.12 21.10 -4.62
CA VAL A 73 -10.71 20.63 -4.58
C VAL A 73 -10.10 20.35 -5.96
N TYR A 74 -10.88 20.23 -7.02
CA TYR A 74 -10.43 19.70 -8.31
C TYR A 74 -9.79 20.74 -9.27
N GLY A 75 -9.07 21.71 -8.72
CA GLY A 75 -8.23 22.61 -9.52
C GLY A 75 -8.85 23.95 -9.90
N GLU A 76 -10.08 24.25 -9.46
CA GLU A 76 -10.70 25.57 -9.67
C GLU A 76 -10.27 26.58 -8.59
N LEU A 77 -10.01 26.11 -7.37
CA LEU A 77 -9.54 26.93 -6.27
C LEU A 77 -8.10 26.59 -5.89
N VAL A 78 -7.34 27.59 -5.46
CA VAL A 78 -5.96 27.39 -4.97
C VAL A 78 -5.98 27.14 -3.48
N LEU A 79 -5.72 25.89 -3.08
CA LEU A 79 -5.77 25.43 -1.69
C LEU A 79 -4.35 25.23 -1.15
N ALA A 80 -3.95 26.03 -0.16
CA ALA A 80 -2.61 26.00 0.39
C ALA A 80 -2.15 24.60 0.87
N PRO A 81 -2.97 23.78 1.60
CA PRO A 81 -2.57 22.43 1.98
C PRO A 81 -2.27 21.53 0.76
N GLN A 82 -3.11 21.61 -0.28
CA GLN A 82 -2.96 20.83 -1.50
C GLN A 82 -1.70 21.21 -2.28
N VAL A 83 -1.49 22.52 -2.48
CA VAL A 83 -0.29 23.04 -3.18
C VAL A 83 0.98 22.66 -2.43
N ARG A 84 1.01 22.84 -1.09
CA ARG A 84 2.17 22.45 -0.26
C ARG A 84 2.48 20.98 -0.39
N LEU A 85 1.47 20.09 -0.33
CA LEU A 85 1.68 18.68 -0.48
C LEU A 85 2.22 18.31 -1.87
N ALA A 86 1.62 18.87 -2.94
CA ALA A 86 2.07 18.62 -4.32
C ALA A 86 3.53 19.06 -4.51
N THR A 87 3.88 20.26 -4.07
CA THR A 87 5.25 20.79 -4.16
C THR A 87 6.25 19.90 -3.40
N ARG A 88 5.89 19.46 -2.18
CA ARG A 88 6.76 18.58 -1.37
C ARG A 88 6.94 17.20 -2.01
N LEU A 89 5.85 16.59 -2.46
CA LEU A 89 5.90 15.25 -3.07
C LEU A 89 6.73 15.26 -4.36
N THR A 90 6.51 16.22 -5.24
CA THR A 90 7.28 16.31 -6.49
C THR A 90 8.75 16.61 -6.24
N ALA A 91 9.07 17.46 -5.26
CA ALA A 91 10.46 17.75 -4.88
C ALA A 91 11.20 16.49 -4.38
N VAL A 92 10.58 15.69 -3.49
CA VAL A 92 11.24 14.50 -2.93
C VAL A 92 11.22 13.30 -3.87
N ALA A 93 10.27 13.21 -4.79
CA ALA A 93 10.23 12.19 -5.84
C ALA A 93 11.27 12.49 -6.95
N GLY A 94 11.52 13.78 -7.22
CA GLY A 94 12.44 14.25 -8.25
C GLY A 94 11.95 13.94 -9.67
N PRO A 95 12.71 14.32 -10.71
CA PRO A 95 12.32 14.07 -12.10
C PRO A 95 12.04 12.58 -12.36
N PRO A 96 11.03 12.24 -13.20
CA PRO A 96 10.23 13.10 -14.07
C PRO A 96 8.92 13.60 -13.39
N PHE A 97 8.76 13.50 -12.09
CA PHE A 97 7.53 13.83 -11.38
C PHE A 97 7.46 15.34 -11.12
N GLU A 98 6.69 16.04 -11.93
CA GLU A 98 6.53 17.51 -11.87
C GLU A 98 5.17 17.94 -11.34
N THR A 99 4.19 17.05 -11.37
CA THR A 99 2.79 17.34 -11.06
C THR A 99 2.16 16.17 -10.31
N ALA A 100 1.28 16.45 -9.36
CA ALA A 100 0.49 15.47 -8.64
C ALA A 100 -1.01 15.72 -8.88
N TYR A 101 -1.77 14.65 -9.09
CA TYR A 101 -3.23 14.64 -9.04
C TYR A 101 -3.65 13.89 -7.78
N PHE A 102 -4.53 14.48 -6.97
CA PHE A 102 -4.99 13.90 -5.72
C PHE A 102 -6.37 13.23 -5.87
N THR A 103 -6.57 12.15 -5.12
CA THR A 103 -7.81 11.37 -5.03
C THR A 103 -8.10 11.05 -3.57
N SER A 104 -9.20 10.36 -3.28
CA SER A 104 -9.56 9.98 -1.90
C SER A 104 -9.00 8.62 -1.49
N SER A 105 -8.59 7.79 -2.45
CA SER A 105 -8.10 6.42 -2.20
C SER A 105 -7.04 5.98 -3.20
N GLY A 106 -6.37 4.86 -2.89
CA GLY A 106 -5.43 4.21 -3.81
C GLY A 106 -6.12 3.67 -5.06
N ALA A 107 -7.32 3.09 -4.91
CA ALA A 107 -8.09 2.58 -6.05
C ALA A 107 -8.45 3.72 -7.02
N GLU A 108 -8.92 4.86 -6.52
CA GLU A 108 -9.16 6.05 -7.36
C GLU A 108 -7.89 6.60 -8.01
N ALA A 109 -6.75 6.54 -7.31
CA ALA A 109 -5.47 6.96 -7.88
C ALA A 109 -5.03 6.03 -9.04
N ILE A 110 -5.25 4.72 -8.91
CA ILE A 110 -5.07 3.76 -10.00
C ILE A 110 -6.02 4.07 -11.16
N GLU A 111 -7.32 4.28 -10.91
CA GLU A 111 -8.30 4.67 -11.94
C GLU A 111 -7.85 5.93 -12.70
N GLY A 112 -7.40 6.94 -11.97
CA GLY A 112 -6.85 8.17 -12.54
C GLY A 112 -5.62 7.93 -13.40
N ALA A 113 -4.68 7.08 -12.95
CA ALA A 113 -3.49 6.72 -13.69
C ALA A 113 -3.83 5.94 -14.97
N LEU A 114 -4.77 4.97 -14.91
CA LEU A 114 -5.23 4.20 -16.08
C LEU A 114 -5.90 5.10 -17.12
N LYS A 115 -6.82 5.97 -16.68
CA LYS A 115 -7.51 6.94 -17.54
C LYS A 115 -6.51 7.91 -18.19
N THR A 116 -5.56 8.43 -17.40
CA THR A 116 -4.50 9.31 -17.90
C THR A 116 -3.66 8.62 -18.97
N ALA A 117 -3.23 7.37 -18.71
CA ALA A 117 -2.43 6.61 -19.66
C ALA A 117 -3.17 6.34 -20.98
N ARG A 118 -4.44 5.91 -20.91
CA ARG A 118 -5.28 5.70 -22.10
C ARG A 118 -5.47 6.99 -22.89
N LYS A 119 -5.80 8.08 -22.21
CA LYS A 119 -6.01 9.39 -22.86
C LYS A 119 -4.73 9.96 -23.45
N HIS A 120 -3.59 9.80 -22.77
CA HIS A 120 -2.29 10.29 -23.23
C HIS A 120 -1.78 9.55 -24.45
N THR A 121 -1.92 8.22 -24.48
CA THR A 121 -1.39 7.37 -25.53
C THR A 121 -2.38 7.16 -26.69
N GLY A 122 -3.66 7.43 -26.49
CA GLY A 122 -4.74 7.06 -27.45
C GLY A 122 -4.95 5.56 -27.55
N ARG A 123 -4.45 4.75 -26.61
CA ARG A 123 -4.49 3.29 -26.64
C ARG A 123 -5.39 2.73 -25.53
N ALA A 124 -5.91 1.51 -25.70
CA ALA A 124 -6.82 0.89 -24.76
C ALA A 124 -6.19 -0.24 -23.92
N GLY A 125 -5.13 -0.89 -24.41
CA GLY A 125 -4.50 -2.05 -23.77
C GLY A 125 -3.89 -1.74 -22.42
N LEU A 126 -4.09 -2.61 -21.43
CA LEU A 126 -3.51 -2.52 -20.10
C LEU A 126 -2.80 -3.84 -19.76
N VAL A 127 -1.68 -3.74 -19.11
CA VAL A 127 -0.91 -4.91 -18.64
C VAL A 127 -0.68 -4.80 -17.14
N ALA A 128 -0.86 -5.92 -16.42
CA ALA A 128 -0.52 -6.06 -15.02
C ALA A 128 0.03 -7.47 -14.77
N PHE A 129 0.27 -7.84 -13.52
CA PHE A 129 0.97 -9.07 -13.18
C PHE A 129 0.19 -9.96 -12.24
N GLU A 130 0.42 -11.29 -12.34
CA GLU A 130 -0.17 -12.30 -11.46
C GLU A 130 -0.01 -11.95 -9.99
N LEU A 131 -1.08 -12.13 -9.21
CA LEU A 131 -1.19 -11.81 -7.80
C LEU A 131 -1.04 -10.32 -7.45
N GLY A 132 -1.02 -9.41 -8.44
CA GLY A 132 -1.07 -7.97 -8.20
C GLY A 132 -2.41 -7.55 -7.61
N PHE A 133 -2.39 -6.56 -6.69
CA PHE A 133 -3.58 -5.95 -6.10
C PHE A 133 -3.50 -4.42 -6.22
N HIS A 134 -4.48 -3.82 -6.88
CA HIS A 134 -4.48 -2.39 -7.19
C HIS A 134 -5.74 -1.66 -6.71
N GLY A 135 -6.65 -2.36 -6.04
CA GLY A 135 -7.93 -1.85 -5.54
C GLY A 135 -9.13 -2.62 -6.09
N ASP A 136 -10.31 -2.28 -5.57
CA ASP A 136 -11.57 -3.00 -5.82
C ASP A 136 -12.61 -2.17 -6.58
N THR A 137 -12.25 -1.01 -7.14
CA THR A 137 -13.07 -0.37 -8.19
C THR A 137 -12.97 -1.18 -9.48
N LEU A 138 -13.99 -1.15 -10.34
CA LEU A 138 -14.03 -2.03 -11.50
C LEU A 138 -12.81 -1.90 -12.42
N GLY A 139 -12.27 -0.71 -12.63
CA GLY A 139 -11.05 -0.54 -13.43
C GLY A 139 -9.80 -1.06 -12.72
N ALA A 140 -9.61 -0.78 -11.42
CA ALA A 140 -8.51 -1.32 -10.65
C ALA A 140 -8.61 -2.85 -10.51
N LEU A 141 -9.81 -3.38 -10.28
CA LEU A 141 -10.08 -4.82 -10.22
C LEU A 141 -9.79 -5.50 -11.56
N SER A 142 -10.07 -4.83 -12.69
CA SER A 142 -9.80 -5.38 -14.03
C SER A 142 -8.34 -5.76 -14.24
N ILE A 143 -7.42 -4.99 -13.65
CA ILE A 143 -5.98 -5.25 -13.69
C ILE A 143 -5.48 -6.07 -12.48
N GLY A 144 -6.37 -6.49 -11.57
CA GLY A 144 -6.04 -7.37 -10.45
C GLY A 144 -5.51 -8.72 -10.94
N GLY A 145 -4.41 -9.19 -10.34
CA GLY A 145 -3.68 -10.37 -10.80
C GLY A 145 -4.26 -11.72 -10.39
N ASN A 146 -5.38 -11.76 -9.64
CA ASN A 146 -5.97 -13.00 -9.15
C ASN A 146 -7.41 -13.17 -9.67
N ARG A 147 -7.61 -14.16 -10.58
CA ARG A 147 -8.91 -14.43 -11.19
C ARG A 147 -10.01 -14.73 -10.17
N ARG A 148 -9.68 -15.37 -9.04
CA ARG A 148 -10.66 -15.70 -7.99
C ARG A 148 -11.44 -14.45 -7.51
N TYR A 149 -10.77 -13.30 -7.44
CA TYR A 149 -11.38 -12.03 -6.99
C TYR A 149 -12.02 -11.25 -8.13
N ARG A 150 -11.60 -11.47 -9.38
CA ARG A 150 -12.19 -10.80 -10.55
C ARG A 150 -13.46 -11.46 -11.06
N ALA A 151 -13.45 -12.80 -11.13
CA ALA A 151 -14.51 -13.57 -11.80
C ALA A 151 -15.95 -13.27 -11.32
N PRO A 152 -16.21 -13.01 -10.01
CA PRO A 152 -17.56 -12.67 -9.56
C PRO A 152 -18.09 -11.33 -10.09
N PHE A 153 -17.24 -10.47 -10.68
CA PHE A 153 -17.57 -9.12 -11.13
C PHE A 153 -17.42 -8.95 -12.65
N GLU A 154 -17.21 -10.03 -13.38
CA GLU A 154 -17.15 -9.99 -14.85
C GLU A 154 -18.55 -9.66 -15.46
N PRO A 155 -18.62 -8.87 -16.56
CA PRO A 155 -17.51 -8.41 -17.41
C PRO A 155 -16.77 -7.20 -16.82
N LEU A 156 -15.43 -7.20 -16.93
CA LEU A 156 -14.53 -6.13 -16.54
C LEU A 156 -13.99 -5.39 -17.77
N LEU A 157 -13.05 -4.46 -17.59
CA LEU A 157 -12.44 -3.71 -18.69
C LEU A 157 -11.84 -4.65 -19.74
N PRO A 158 -12.12 -4.45 -21.03
CA PRO A 158 -11.53 -5.21 -22.12
C PRO A 158 -10.04 -4.85 -22.31
N GLN A 159 -9.32 -5.70 -23.07
CA GLN A 159 -7.91 -5.50 -23.46
C GLN A 159 -6.95 -5.44 -22.27
N VAL A 160 -7.25 -6.17 -21.20
CA VAL A 160 -6.35 -6.37 -20.06
C VAL A 160 -5.58 -7.67 -20.23
N THR A 161 -4.27 -7.60 -20.07
CA THR A 161 -3.36 -8.75 -20.08
C THR A 161 -2.68 -8.90 -18.72
N ILE A 162 -2.81 -10.06 -18.09
CA ILE A 162 -2.09 -10.41 -16.87
C ILE A 162 -0.88 -11.26 -17.26
N LEU A 163 0.31 -10.82 -16.87
CA LEU A 163 1.58 -11.49 -17.15
C LEU A 163 2.12 -12.22 -15.91
N PRO A 164 2.90 -13.30 -16.11
CA PRO A 164 3.66 -13.92 -15.02
C PRO A 164 4.60 -12.92 -14.35
N TRP A 165 4.76 -13.09 -13.03
CA TRP A 165 5.63 -12.26 -12.20
C TRP A 165 7.11 -12.61 -12.43
N ASN A 166 7.98 -11.59 -12.58
CA ASN A 166 9.42 -11.73 -12.81
C ASN A 166 9.81 -12.54 -14.08
N ASP A 167 8.90 -12.70 -15.01
CA ASP A 167 9.20 -13.36 -16.29
C ASP A 167 9.53 -12.31 -17.39
N VAL A 168 10.82 -12.18 -17.66
CA VAL A 168 11.30 -11.25 -18.72
C VAL A 168 10.79 -11.66 -20.10
N ARG A 169 10.60 -12.97 -20.38
CA ARG A 169 10.12 -13.44 -21.69
C ARG A 169 8.67 -13.02 -21.93
N ALA A 170 7.85 -13.01 -20.89
CA ALA A 170 6.46 -12.57 -20.97
C ALA A 170 6.33 -11.10 -21.39
N LEU A 171 7.36 -10.28 -21.19
CA LEU A 171 7.37 -8.87 -21.58
C LEU A 171 7.25 -8.66 -23.09
N ALA A 172 7.51 -9.66 -23.92
CA ALA A 172 7.27 -9.61 -25.38
C ALA A 172 5.80 -9.28 -25.71
N ARG A 173 4.85 -9.64 -24.84
CA ARG A 173 3.41 -9.35 -24.97
C ARG A 173 3.05 -7.88 -24.71
N VAL A 174 3.95 -7.08 -24.17
CA VAL A 174 3.77 -5.62 -24.07
C VAL A 174 4.10 -5.02 -25.43
N ASP A 175 3.10 -4.71 -26.23
CA ASP A 175 3.23 -4.20 -27.59
C ASP A 175 2.72 -2.75 -27.72
N ARG A 176 2.68 -2.25 -28.97
CA ARG A 176 2.26 -0.87 -29.28
C ARG A 176 0.76 -0.60 -29.05
N ARG A 177 -0.05 -1.60 -28.74
CA ARG A 177 -1.48 -1.44 -28.36
C ARG A 177 -1.66 -1.13 -26.87
N VAL A 178 -0.59 -1.35 -26.07
CA VAL A 178 -0.63 -1.14 -24.63
C VAL A 178 -0.50 0.34 -24.29
N ALA A 179 -1.44 0.85 -23.52
CA ALA A 179 -1.41 2.21 -22.95
C ALA A 179 -0.52 2.27 -21.70
N ALA A 180 -0.68 1.31 -20.81
CA ALA A 180 0.07 1.26 -19.56
C ALA A 180 0.40 -0.17 -19.11
N VAL A 181 1.53 -0.30 -18.42
CA VAL A 181 1.90 -1.46 -17.61
C VAL A 181 1.90 -1.02 -16.16
N VAL A 182 1.09 -1.67 -15.30
CA VAL A 182 0.97 -1.38 -13.88
C VAL A 182 1.67 -2.47 -13.08
N ILE A 183 2.53 -2.08 -12.15
CA ILE A 183 3.28 -3.02 -11.30
C ILE A 183 3.48 -2.46 -9.89
N GLU A 184 3.36 -3.31 -8.88
CA GLU A 184 3.86 -3.04 -7.52
C GLU A 184 5.37 -3.40 -7.50
N PRO A 185 6.30 -2.53 -7.06
CA PRO A 185 7.70 -2.92 -6.86
C PRO A 185 7.88 -4.07 -5.86
N VAL A 186 6.96 -4.14 -4.89
CA VAL A 186 6.77 -5.29 -3.99
C VAL A 186 5.29 -5.59 -3.90
N GLN A 187 4.87 -6.74 -4.36
CA GLN A 187 3.47 -7.18 -4.25
C GLN A 187 3.12 -7.46 -2.79
N ALA A 188 2.37 -6.56 -2.15
CA ALA A 188 2.03 -6.71 -0.75
C ALA A 188 1.01 -7.84 -0.53
N GLU A 189 -0.09 -7.83 -1.28
CA GLU A 189 -1.17 -8.83 -1.18
C GLU A 189 -0.84 -10.13 -1.93
N GLY A 190 0.09 -10.11 -2.86
CA GLY A 190 0.63 -11.29 -3.54
C GLY A 190 1.58 -12.14 -2.70
N GLY A 191 1.74 -11.83 -1.41
CA GLY A 191 2.59 -12.57 -0.47
C GLY A 191 3.97 -11.95 -0.27
N VAL A 192 4.09 -10.65 -0.30
CA VAL A 192 5.32 -9.86 -0.15
C VAL A 192 6.42 -10.32 -1.12
N ARG A 193 6.11 -10.26 -2.40
CA ARG A 193 7.01 -10.67 -3.49
C ARG A 193 7.75 -9.46 -4.03
N VAL A 194 9.06 -9.42 -3.84
CA VAL A 194 9.92 -8.34 -4.34
C VAL A 194 10.19 -8.55 -5.83
N ALA A 195 10.04 -7.50 -6.64
CA ALA A 195 10.37 -7.55 -8.05
C ALA A 195 11.89 -7.53 -8.25
N ASP A 196 12.40 -8.38 -9.15
CA ASP A 196 13.81 -8.41 -9.49
C ASP A 196 14.21 -7.11 -10.22
N THR A 197 15.32 -6.51 -9.81
CA THR A 197 15.82 -5.28 -10.45
C THR A 197 16.09 -5.47 -11.95
N ALA A 198 16.58 -6.65 -12.35
CA ALA A 198 16.80 -6.98 -13.75
C ALA A 198 15.48 -7.01 -14.55
N PHE A 199 14.43 -7.58 -13.96
CA PHE A 199 13.08 -7.61 -14.52
C PHE A 199 12.52 -6.19 -14.66
N LEU A 200 12.59 -5.36 -13.60
CA LEU A 200 12.10 -3.97 -13.65
C LEU A 200 12.84 -3.14 -14.73
N ARG A 201 14.16 -3.32 -14.87
CA ARG A 201 14.95 -2.67 -15.94
C ARG A 201 14.52 -3.14 -17.32
N ALA A 202 14.29 -4.44 -17.51
CA ALA A 202 13.79 -4.98 -18.77
C ALA A 202 12.37 -4.44 -19.09
N LEU A 203 11.49 -4.39 -18.09
CA LEU A 203 10.15 -3.81 -18.21
C LEU A 203 10.20 -2.34 -18.62
N ARG A 204 11.06 -1.52 -17.98
CA ARG A 204 11.24 -0.10 -18.36
C ARG A 204 11.68 0.03 -19.83
N ARG A 205 12.70 -0.73 -20.23
CA ARG A 205 13.17 -0.72 -21.63
C ARG A 205 12.05 -1.10 -22.59
N ARG A 206 11.29 -2.14 -22.27
CA ARG A 206 10.17 -2.59 -23.13
C ARG A 206 9.08 -1.53 -23.25
N CYS A 207 8.63 -0.94 -22.13
CA CYS A 207 7.65 0.15 -22.12
C CYS A 207 8.14 1.32 -22.99
N SER A 208 9.39 1.74 -22.84
CA SER A 208 9.98 2.82 -23.62
C SER A 208 10.00 2.51 -25.13
N ALA A 209 10.38 1.28 -25.52
CA ALA A 209 10.47 0.86 -26.91
C ALA A 209 9.13 0.84 -27.65
N VAL A 210 8.03 0.57 -26.92
CA VAL A 210 6.67 0.51 -27.50
C VAL A 210 5.85 1.77 -27.22
N GLY A 211 6.35 2.69 -26.38
CA GLY A 211 5.64 3.91 -25.98
C GLY A 211 4.46 3.66 -25.02
N ALA A 212 4.50 2.57 -24.25
CA ALA A 212 3.58 2.34 -23.16
C ALA A 212 4.05 3.07 -21.89
N LEU A 213 3.12 3.60 -21.08
CA LEU A 213 3.47 4.20 -19.81
C LEU A 213 3.74 3.12 -18.75
N LEU A 214 4.82 3.24 -18.01
CA LEU A 214 5.11 2.43 -16.85
C LEU A 214 4.52 3.09 -15.60
N VAL A 215 3.66 2.40 -14.90
CA VAL A 215 3.00 2.86 -13.67
C VAL A 215 3.50 2.00 -12.51
N PHE A 216 4.13 2.65 -11.53
CA PHE A 216 4.45 1.97 -10.28
C PHE A 216 3.36 2.25 -9.25
N ASP A 217 2.75 1.18 -8.78
CA ASP A 217 1.85 1.21 -7.63
C ASP A 217 2.69 1.10 -6.35
N GLU A 218 2.91 2.24 -5.73
CA GLU A 218 3.59 2.35 -4.45
C GLU A 218 2.63 2.71 -3.31
N VAL A 219 1.40 2.33 -3.43
CA VAL A 219 0.37 2.53 -2.39
C VAL A 219 0.77 1.90 -1.05
N VAL A 220 1.45 0.74 -1.09
CA VAL A 220 1.98 0.08 0.12
C VAL A 220 3.46 0.37 0.33
N THR A 221 4.24 0.37 -0.74
CA THR A 221 5.71 0.38 -0.69
C THR A 221 6.30 1.76 -0.45
N GLY A 222 5.55 2.81 -0.76
CA GLY A 222 5.98 4.21 -0.62
C GLY A 222 6.10 4.69 0.83
N LEU A 223 6.62 5.90 0.96
CA LEU A 223 6.74 6.65 2.20
C LEU A 223 7.53 5.94 3.31
N GLY A 224 8.65 5.32 2.90
CA GLY A 224 9.63 4.78 3.81
C GLY A 224 9.48 3.29 4.13
N ARG A 225 8.38 2.65 3.74
CA ARG A 225 8.05 1.27 4.10
C ARG A 225 9.15 0.25 3.77
N THR A 226 9.75 0.38 2.60
CA THR A 226 10.75 -0.58 2.08
C THR A 226 12.20 -0.23 2.41
N GLY A 227 12.45 0.86 3.16
CA GLY A 227 13.80 1.28 3.52
C GLY A 227 14.35 2.44 2.68
N THR A 228 13.62 2.86 1.66
CA THR A 228 13.79 4.12 0.90
C THR A 228 12.49 4.89 0.93
N LEU A 229 12.49 6.19 0.63
CA LEU A 229 11.25 6.98 0.63
C LEU A 229 10.24 6.40 -0.36
N PHE A 230 10.69 6.03 -1.55
CA PHE A 230 9.93 5.30 -2.56
C PHE A 230 10.70 4.05 -3.00
N ALA A 231 9.99 2.95 -3.22
CA ALA A 231 10.62 1.67 -3.58
C ALA A 231 11.35 1.73 -4.94
N PHE A 232 10.90 2.56 -5.89
CA PHE A 232 11.56 2.74 -7.17
C PHE A 232 13.04 3.17 -7.02
N GLN A 233 13.38 3.85 -5.92
CA GLN A 233 14.75 4.31 -5.65
C GLN A 233 15.73 3.14 -5.45
N GLN A 234 15.26 1.98 -4.97
CA GLN A 234 16.10 0.79 -4.78
C GLN A 234 16.51 0.14 -6.11
N SER A 235 15.61 0.08 -7.06
CA SER A 235 15.89 -0.49 -8.39
C SER A 235 16.59 0.48 -9.33
N GLY A 236 16.50 1.79 -9.05
CA GLY A 236 16.91 2.86 -9.95
C GLY A 236 16.03 3.00 -11.19
N VAL A 237 14.91 2.27 -11.25
CA VAL A 237 13.94 2.33 -12.36
C VAL A 237 12.87 3.35 -12.05
N ARG A 238 12.78 4.42 -12.84
CA ARG A 238 11.76 5.46 -12.70
C ARG A 238 10.54 5.16 -13.58
N PRO A 239 9.33 5.10 -13.02
CA PRO A 239 8.11 4.98 -13.80
C PRO A 239 7.70 6.33 -14.42
N ASP A 240 6.77 6.28 -15.37
CA ASP A 240 6.14 7.48 -15.93
C ASP A 240 5.06 8.05 -15.01
N LEU A 241 4.37 7.16 -14.27
CA LEU A 241 3.39 7.51 -13.24
C LEU A 241 3.71 6.76 -11.94
N LEU A 242 3.70 7.49 -10.83
CA LEU A 242 3.89 6.96 -9.48
C LEU A 242 2.59 7.09 -8.71
N VAL A 243 2.01 5.98 -8.25
CA VAL A 243 0.76 5.96 -7.50
C VAL A 243 1.05 5.79 -6.01
N LEU A 244 0.44 6.64 -5.20
CA LEU A 244 0.61 6.70 -3.74
C LEU A 244 -0.76 6.76 -3.04
N ALA A 245 -0.86 6.16 -1.85
CA ALA A 245 -2.00 6.32 -0.95
C ALA A 245 -1.64 5.85 0.47
N LYS A 246 -2.58 5.29 1.23
CA LYS A 246 -2.37 4.73 2.57
C LYS A 246 -1.56 5.67 3.47
N ALA A 247 -0.28 5.39 3.67
CA ALA A 247 0.60 6.20 4.53
C ALA A 247 0.71 7.67 4.09
N LEU A 248 0.40 7.98 2.82
CA LEU A 248 0.35 9.33 2.30
C LEU A 248 -0.57 10.23 3.12
N GLY A 249 -1.75 9.73 3.48
CA GLY A 249 -2.75 10.50 4.23
C GLY A 249 -2.43 10.68 5.71
N GLY A 250 -1.36 10.05 6.23
CA GLY A 250 -1.02 10.15 7.66
C GLY A 250 -2.09 9.58 8.60
N GLY A 251 -2.96 8.72 8.11
CA GLY A 251 -4.12 8.14 8.81
C GLY A 251 -5.46 8.60 8.26
N LEU A 252 -5.50 9.59 7.36
CA LEU A 252 -6.70 10.06 6.69
C LEU A 252 -6.79 9.55 5.24
N PRO A 253 -8.00 9.46 4.66
CA PRO A 253 -8.18 9.06 3.27
C PRO A 253 -7.49 10.04 2.32
N LEU A 254 -6.54 9.55 1.54
CA LEU A 254 -5.85 10.30 0.50
C LEU A 254 -5.16 9.34 -0.46
N GLY A 255 -5.30 9.59 -1.76
CA GLY A 255 -4.52 8.99 -2.82
C GLY A 255 -3.90 10.06 -3.71
N ALA A 256 -2.90 9.67 -4.49
CA ALA A 256 -2.31 10.54 -5.49
C ALA A 256 -1.66 9.73 -6.61
N PHE A 257 -1.58 10.31 -7.79
CA PHE A 257 -0.63 9.85 -8.80
C PHE A 257 0.18 11.03 -9.32
N LEU A 258 1.49 10.80 -9.44
CA LEU A 258 2.47 11.79 -9.87
C LEU A 258 2.98 11.43 -11.26
N GLY A 259 3.30 12.44 -12.06
CA GLY A 259 3.89 12.27 -13.38
C GLY A 259 4.46 13.56 -13.93
N SER A 260 4.96 13.51 -15.17
CA SER A 260 5.39 14.72 -15.86
C SER A 260 4.20 15.62 -16.19
N ARG A 261 4.44 16.92 -16.25
CA ARG A 261 3.43 17.92 -16.64
C ARG A 261 2.80 17.57 -17.99
N ARG A 262 3.62 17.09 -18.94
CA ARG A 262 3.15 16.67 -20.26
C ARG A 262 2.11 15.56 -20.20
N ILE A 263 2.31 14.55 -19.37
CA ILE A 263 1.37 13.42 -19.23
C ILE A 263 0.10 13.88 -18.52
N LEU A 264 0.22 14.58 -17.38
CA LEU A 264 -0.94 14.96 -16.57
C LEU A 264 -1.78 16.08 -17.19
N ALA A 265 -1.19 16.95 -18.03
CA ALA A 265 -1.92 17.98 -18.76
C ALA A 265 -3.00 17.43 -19.70
N THR A 266 -2.95 16.15 -20.07
CA THR A 266 -4.00 15.51 -20.87
C THR A 266 -5.35 15.48 -20.16
N LEU A 267 -5.39 15.51 -18.83
CA LEU A 267 -6.64 15.54 -18.06
C LEU A 267 -7.42 16.85 -18.20
N ALA A 268 -6.73 17.95 -18.50
CA ALA A 268 -7.34 19.28 -18.65
C ALA A 268 -7.86 19.55 -20.08
N ARG A 269 -7.75 18.60 -21.00
CA ARG A 269 -8.05 18.84 -22.43
C ARG A 269 -9.01 17.79 -22.97
N GLN A 270 -9.89 18.16 -23.91
CA GLN A 270 -10.66 17.32 -24.83
C GLN A 270 -11.39 16.09 -24.20
N PRO A 271 -12.43 16.31 -23.40
CA PRO A 271 -12.94 17.56 -22.88
C PRO A 271 -12.18 17.99 -21.61
N PRO A 272 -12.25 19.26 -21.21
CA PRO A 272 -11.86 19.67 -19.87
C PRO A 272 -12.75 18.98 -18.82
N LEU A 273 -12.26 18.86 -17.58
CA LEU A 273 -12.98 18.21 -16.47
C LEU A 273 -13.38 16.75 -16.73
N ALA A 274 -12.66 16.05 -17.65
CA ALA A 274 -12.92 14.63 -17.95
C ALA A 274 -12.59 13.66 -16.80
N HIS A 275 -11.87 14.14 -15.80
CA HIS A 275 -11.58 13.42 -14.57
C HIS A 275 -11.55 14.37 -13.40
N VAL A 276 -12.57 14.35 -12.57
CA VAL A 276 -12.74 15.20 -11.39
C VAL A 276 -13.05 14.33 -10.17
N THR A 277 -12.86 14.90 -8.99
CA THR A 277 -13.12 14.26 -7.71
C THR A 277 -13.64 15.29 -6.72
N THR A 278 -14.67 14.93 -5.95
CA THR A 278 -15.22 15.85 -4.93
C THR A 278 -14.30 15.97 -3.71
N PHE A 279 -13.63 14.90 -3.31
CA PHE A 279 -12.84 14.86 -2.08
C PHE A 279 -11.34 14.60 -2.30
N GLY A 280 -10.88 14.36 -3.51
CA GLY A 280 -9.47 14.10 -3.81
C GLY A 280 -8.61 15.34 -3.52
N GLY A 281 -7.64 15.19 -2.63
CA GLY A 281 -6.86 16.32 -2.13
C GLY A 281 -7.61 17.16 -1.08
N HIS A 282 -8.50 16.53 -0.30
CA HIS A 282 -9.22 17.15 0.80
C HIS A 282 -8.28 17.96 1.71
N PRO A 283 -8.58 19.22 2.05
CA PRO A 283 -7.67 20.09 2.79
C PRO A 283 -7.14 19.50 4.08
N LEU A 284 -8.01 18.83 4.85
CA LEU A 284 -7.62 18.17 6.10
C LEU A 284 -6.64 17.01 5.85
N SER A 285 -6.92 16.16 4.84
CA SER A 285 -6.06 15.05 4.47
C SER A 285 -4.71 15.54 3.93
N CYS A 286 -4.69 16.61 3.15
CA CYS A 286 -3.45 17.22 2.65
C CYS A 286 -2.62 17.83 3.79
N ALA A 287 -3.24 18.49 4.76
CA ALA A 287 -2.54 19.04 5.94
C ALA A 287 -1.90 17.90 6.78
N ALA A 288 -2.66 16.82 7.02
CA ALA A 288 -2.15 15.63 7.68
C ALA A 288 -0.97 14.99 6.90
N ALA A 289 -1.10 14.90 5.58
CA ALA A 289 -0.08 14.33 4.70
C ALA A 289 1.22 15.14 4.69
N VAL A 290 1.15 16.48 4.66
CA VAL A 290 2.33 17.34 4.78
C VAL A 290 3.04 17.07 6.11
N ALA A 291 2.31 17.07 7.22
CA ALA A 291 2.91 16.77 8.54
C ALA A 291 3.51 15.37 8.62
N ALA A 292 2.86 14.37 8.01
CA ALA A 292 3.37 13.00 7.95
C ALA A 292 4.66 12.91 7.13
N LEU A 293 4.71 13.54 5.97
CA LEU A 293 5.89 13.57 5.12
C LEU A 293 7.04 14.29 5.80
N ASP A 294 6.79 15.44 6.44
CA ASP A 294 7.81 16.20 7.17
C ASP A 294 8.44 15.38 8.30
N VAL A 295 7.64 14.69 9.10
CA VAL A 295 8.15 13.80 10.17
C VAL A 295 8.94 12.63 9.57
N THR A 296 8.45 12.05 8.48
CA THR A 296 9.12 10.93 7.79
C THR A 296 10.53 11.32 7.34
N LEU A 297 10.67 12.51 6.76
CA LEU A 297 11.96 13.03 6.29
C LEU A 297 12.85 13.47 7.46
N ALA A 298 12.32 14.28 8.38
CA ALA A 298 13.11 14.83 9.50
C ALA A 298 13.67 13.75 10.45
N ARG A 299 12.99 12.60 10.56
CA ARG A 299 13.41 11.47 11.40
C ARG A 299 14.11 10.37 10.62
N ASP A 300 14.35 10.55 9.36
CA ASP A 300 14.90 9.56 8.43
C ASP A 300 14.28 8.16 8.65
N LEU A 301 12.95 8.13 8.63
CA LEU A 301 12.20 6.88 8.85
C LEU A 301 12.48 5.80 7.79
N PRO A 302 12.80 6.11 6.52
CA PRO A 302 13.22 5.09 5.57
C PRO A 302 14.45 4.31 6.04
N THR A 303 15.54 4.98 6.40
CA THR A 303 16.76 4.32 6.91
C THR A 303 16.48 3.53 8.19
N ARG A 304 15.65 4.09 9.09
CA ARG A 304 15.18 3.37 10.27
C ARG A 304 14.40 2.10 9.89
N ALA A 305 13.52 2.15 8.91
CA ALA A 305 12.74 1.00 8.45
C ALA A 305 13.65 -0.11 7.89
N ALA A 306 14.69 0.24 7.16
CA ALA A 306 15.71 -0.70 6.70
C ALA A 306 16.41 -1.38 7.88
N ALA A 307 16.89 -0.59 8.86
CA ALA A 307 17.65 -1.09 10.01
C ALA A 307 16.79 -1.96 10.93
N VAL A 308 15.59 -1.50 11.34
CA VAL A 308 14.69 -2.26 12.22
C VAL A 308 14.09 -3.46 11.48
N GLY A 309 13.80 -3.33 10.19
CA GLY A 309 13.34 -4.43 9.35
C GLY A 309 14.38 -5.56 9.25
N ALA A 310 15.66 -5.22 9.12
CA ALA A 310 16.75 -6.20 9.16
C ALA A 310 16.82 -6.97 10.50
N ILE A 311 16.58 -6.29 11.63
CA ILE A 311 16.52 -6.93 12.95
C ILE A 311 15.32 -7.91 13.01
N LEU A 312 14.13 -7.44 12.62
CA LEU A 312 12.93 -8.27 12.62
C LEU A 312 13.11 -9.49 11.71
N ARG A 313 13.61 -9.31 10.48
CA ARG A 313 13.84 -10.40 9.53
C ARG A 313 14.84 -11.43 10.07
N ARG A 314 15.97 -10.99 10.64
CA ARG A 314 16.93 -11.93 11.27
C ARG A 314 16.30 -12.74 12.40
N GLY A 315 15.49 -12.09 13.27
CA GLY A 315 14.75 -12.80 14.32
C GLY A 315 13.79 -13.86 13.73
N LEU A 316 13.06 -13.52 12.67
CA LEU A 316 12.17 -14.47 11.99
C LEU A 316 12.91 -15.62 11.30
N GLU A 317 14.09 -15.38 10.71
CA GLU A 317 14.94 -16.46 10.17
C GLU A 317 15.45 -17.41 11.27
N THR A 318 15.78 -16.89 12.45
CA THR A 318 16.09 -17.72 13.62
C THR A 318 14.90 -18.60 14.01
N LEU A 319 13.68 -18.06 13.98
CA LEU A 319 12.46 -18.83 14.25
C LEU A 319 12.19 -19.86 13.14
N ARG A 320 12.46 -19.53 11.88
CA ARG A 320 12.35 -20.48 10.77
C ARG A 320 13.25 -21.72 10.98
N ALA A 321 14.47 -21.52 11.44
CA ALA A 321 15.38 -22.62 11.74
C ALA A 321 14.87 -23.56 12.87
N ARG A 322 14.04 -23.02 13.79
CA ARG A 322 13.47 -23.76 14.93
C ARG A 322 12.10 -24.37 14.66
N HIS A 323 11.33 -23.79 13.72
CA HIS A 323 9.95 -24.20 13.44
C HIS A 323 9.77 -24.66 11.99
N ARG A 324 9.71 -25.95 11.75
CA ARG A 324 9.54 -26.55 10.41
C ARG A 324 8.28 -26.10 9.66
N ILE A 325 7.29 -25.55 10.38
CA ILE A 325 6.07 -25.00 9.80
C ILE A 325 6.34 -23.70 9.00
N VAL A 326 7.43 -22.97 9.33
CA VAL A 326 7.86 -21.78 8.60
C VAL A 326 8.63 -22.20 7.37
N ARG A 327 8.04 -22.01 6.19
CA ARG A 327 8.61 -22.40 4.89
C ARG A 327 9.57 -21.37 4.34
N ASP A 328 9.23 -20.09 4.53
CA ASP A 328 10.02 -18.97 4.01
C ASP A 328 9.82 -17.71 4.84
N VAL A 329 10.85 -16.86 4.85
CA VAL A 329 10.83 -15.50 5.40
C VAL A 329 11.41 -14.57 4.34
N ARG A 330 10.62 -13.59 3.88
CA ARG A 330 11.03 -12.67 2.80
C ARG A 330 10.51 -11.26 3.03
N GLY A 331 11.01 -10.33 2.25
CA GLY A 331 10.57 -8.93 2.29
C GLY A 331 11.72 -7.94 2.36
N VAL A 332 11.38 -6.65 2.42
CA VAL A 332 12.31 -5.53 2.40
C VAL A 332 11.83 -4.41 3.34
N GLY A 333 12.76 -3.80 4.06
CA GLY A 333 12.43 -2.81 5.08
C GLY A 333 11.49 -3.39 6.15
N LEU A 334 10.43 -2.69 6.47
CA LEU A 334 9.36 -3.14 7.38
C LEU A 334 8.12 -3.66 6.62
N LEU A 335 8.32 -4.29 5.48
CA LEU A 335 7.32 -5.09 4.77
C LEU A 335 7.88 -6.51 4.64
N ILE A 336 7.49 -7.39 5.57
CA ILE A 336 8.06 -8.73 5.74
C ILE A 336 6.93 -9.77 5.73
N ALA A 337 7.21 -10.95 5.21
CA ALA A 337 6.31 -12.09 5.18
C ALA A 337 6.89 -13.31 5.86
N ILE A 338 6.00 -14.11 6.46
CA ILE A 338 6.24 -15.47 6.94
C ILE A 338 5.30 -16.39 6.16
N GLU A 339 5.84 -17.39 5.46
CA GLU A 339 5.06 -18.40 4.76
C GLU A 339 4.94 -19.68 5.61
N LEU A 340 3.71 -20.14 5.87
CA LEU A 340 3.41 -21.26 6.77
C LEU A 340 2.92 -22.52 6.06
N GLY A 341 2.90 -22.52 4.73
CA GLY A 341 2.62 -23.70 3.90
C GLY A 341 1.13 -24.05 3.75
N THR A 342 0.27 -23.87 4.75
CA THR A 342 -1.17 -24.14 4.65
C THR A 342 -2.04 -23.04 5.22
N PRO A 343 -3.24 -22.80 4.65
CA PRO A 343 -4.19 -21.81 5.18
C PRO A 343 -4.65 -22.10 6.61
N ARG A 344 -4.79 -23.39 6.97
CA ARG A 344 -5.17 -23.81 8.33
C ARG A 344 -4.11 -23.40 9.35
N ALA A 345 -2.84 -23.69 9.06
CA ALA A 345 -1.72 -23.31 9.91
C ALA A 345 -1.62 -21.78 10.07
N THR A 346 -1.81 -21.06 8.98
CA THR A 346 -1.80 -19.59 8.97
C THR A 346 -2.88 -19.00 9.87
N ARG A 347 -4.11 -19.51 9.78
CA ARG A 347 -5.23 -19.07 10.65
C ARG A 347 -4.98 -19.40 12.11
N ARG A 348 -4.50 -20.62 12.44
CA ARG A 348 -4.13 -21.00 13.82
C ARG A 348 -3.03 -20.11 14.38
N PHE A 349 -2.02 -19.82 13.57
CA PHE A 349 -0.93 -18.92 13.94
C PHE A 349 -1.43 -17.50 14.22
N ALA A 350 -2.24 -16.93 13.32
CA ALA A 350 -2.79 -15.59 13.50
C ALA A 350 -3.68 -15.50 14.75
N ALA A 351 -4.53 -16.50 14.98
CA ALA A 351 -5.36 -16.57 16.21
C ALA A 351 -4.50 -16.64 17.47
N ALA A 352 -3.48 -17.48 17.49
CA ALA A 352 -2.56 -17.62 18.61
C ALA A 352 -1.75 -16.34 18.90
N CYS A 353 -1.39 -15.56 17.87
CA CYS A 353 -0.78 -14.24 18.02
C CYS A 353 -1.79 -13.25 18.63
N LEU A 354 -3.01 -13.21 18.14
CA LEU A 354 -4.06 -12.33 18.63
C LEU A 354 -4.37 -12.59 20.12
N GLU A 355 -4.51 -13.86 20.51
CA GLU A 355 -4.68 -14.27 21.91
C GLU A 355 -3.54 -13.79 22.81
N ARG A 356 -2.36 -13.57 22.27
CA ARG A 356 -1.16 -13.08 22.98
C ARG A 356 -0.92 -11.58 22.82
N GLY A 357 -1.90 -10.84 22.27
CA GLY A 357 -1.85 -9.40 22.16
C GLY A 357 -0.98 -8.89 21.00
N VAL A 358 -0.87 -9.66 19.90
CA VAL A 358 -0.24 -9.21 18.65
C VAL A 358 -1.21 -9.37 17.49
N ILE A 359 -1.48 -8.28 16.77
CA ILE A 359 -2.33 -8.27 15.58
C ILE A 359 -1.46 -8.40 14.35
N LEU A 360 -1.75 -9.41 13.54
CA LEU A 360 -1.20 -9.64 12.21
C LEU A 360 -2.26 -10.33 11.35
N ASN A 361 -2.04 -10.38 10.02
CA ASN A 361 -2.98 -11.00 9.10
C ASN A 361 -2.25 -11.63 7.91
N TRP A 362 -2.91 -12.58 7.25
CA TRP A 362 -2.42 -13.16 5.99
C TRP A 362 -2.71 -12.24 4.80
N THR A 363 -1.98 -12.47 3.71
CA THR A 363 -2.15 -11.69 2.48
C THR A 363 -3.37 -12.18 1.69
N LEU A 364 -4.03 -11.25 1.00
CA LEU A 364 -5.30 -11.52 0.30
C LEU A 364 -5.16 -12.60 -0.78
N HIS A 365 -4.09 -12.55 -1.58
CA HIS A 365 -3.91 -13.42 -2.73
C HIS A 365 -3.12 -14.71 -2.40
N ARG A 366 -2.51 -14.79 -1.21
CA ARG A 366 -1.79 -15.98 -0.71
C ARG A 366 -2.07 -16.15 0.77
N ASP A 367 -3.12 -16.87 1.09
CA ASP A 367 -3.61 -17.10 2.46
C ASP A 367 -2.73 -18.06 3.31
N THR A 368 -1.63 -18.54 2.74
CA THR A 368 -0.54 -19.23 3.45
C THR A 368 0.55 -18.30 3.96
N VAL A 369 0.49 -17.02 3.61
CA VAL A 369 1.52 -16.03 3.91
C VAL A 369 0.98 -14.97 4.87
N VAL A 370 1.63 -14.82 6.01
CA VAL A 370 1.37 -13.73 6.97
C VAL A 370 2.27 -12.55 6.66
N ARG A 371 1.67 -11.36 6.57
CA ARG A 371 2.38 -10.10 6.36
C ARG A 371 2.57 -9.36 7.67
N LEU A 372 3.77 -8.82 7.85
CA LEU A 372 4.13 -7.87 8.90
C LEU A 372 4.48 -6.53 8.24
N ALA A 373 3.74 -5.49 8.64
CA ALA A 373 3.93 -4.13 8.17
C ALA A 373 3.72 -3.13 9.33
N PRO A 374 4.47 -3.26 10.46
CA PRO A 374 4.29 -2.41 11.63
C PRO A 374 4.52 -0.93 11.32
N PRO A 375 4.17 0.00 12.21
CA PRO A 375 4.60 1.39 12.12
C PRO A 375 6.13 1.49 11.95
N LEU A 376 6.61 2.45 11.14
CA LEU A 376 8.06 2.66 10.94
C LEU A 376 8.74 3.13 12.24
N THR A 377 7.94 3.61 13.17
CA THR A 377 8.36 4.06 14.50
C THR A 377 8.46 2.93 15.53
N ILE A 378 8.12 1.69 15.16
CA ILE A 378 8.22 0.53 16.06
C ILE A 378 9.60 0.45 16.72
N THR A 379 9.64 0.19 18.01
CA THR A 379 10.87 0.14 18.80
C THR A 379 11.52 -1.26 18.76
N ARG A 380 12.82 -1.34 19.04
CA ARG A 380 13.51 -2.64 19.17
C ARG A 380 12.89 -3.52 20.27
N ARG A 381 12.40 -2.90 21.36
CA ARG A 381 11.70 -3.62 22.44
C ARG A 381 10.38 -4.22 21.96
N GLU A 382 9.62 -3.48 21.17
CA GLU A 382 8.37 -3.99 20.56
C GLU A 382 8.64 -5.09 19.53
N VAL A 383 9.72 -4.98 18.76
CA VAL A 383 10.16 -6.06 17.84
C VAL A 383 10.55 -7.32 18.63
N ALA A 384 11.30 -7.20 19.73
CA ALA A 384 11.64 -8.34 20.58
C ALA A 384 10.40 -8.98 21.20
N HIS A 385 9.44 -8.18 21.68
CA HIS A 385 8.15 -8.65 22.16
C HIS A 385 7.37 -9.41 21.08
N ALA A 386 7.27 -8.83 19.86
CA ALA A 386 6.62 -9.47 18.73
C ALA A 386 7.25 -10.83 18.40
N LEU A 387 8.58 -10.91 18.35
CA LEU A 387 9.29 -12.16 18.07
C LEU A 387 9.01 -13.25 19.14
N GLY A 388 8.95 -12.87 20.43
CA GLY A 388 8.59 -13.81 21.49
C GLY A 388 7.16 -14.34 21.35
N VAL A 389 6.22 -13.47 21.01
CA VAL A 389 4.81 -13.88 20.76
C VAL A 389 4.71 -14.77 19.51
N ILE A 390 5.41 -14.40 18.43
CA ILE A 390 5.46 -15.18 17.18
C ILE A 390 6.04 -16.57 17.44
N ASP A 391 7.14 -16.68 18.22
CA ASP A 391 7.73 -17.98 18.61
C ASP A 391 6.70 -18.87 19.32
N ALA A 392 6.05 -18.36 20.37
CA ALA A 392 5.02 -19.08 21.09
C ALA A 392 3.82 -19.49 20.21
N ALA A 393 3.41 -18.61 19.29
CA ALA A 393 2.29 -18.89 18.36
C ALA A 393 2.67 -19.95 17.32
N LEU A 394 3.91 -19.99 16.84
CA LEU A 394 4.42 -21.02 15.92
C LEU A 394 4.41 -22.41 16.56
N HIS A 395 4.71 -22.54 17.84
CA HIS A 395 4.57 -23.79 18.60
C HIS A 395 3.12 -24.30 18.60
N VAL A 396 2.13 -23.41 18.79
CA VAL A 396 0.72 -23.77 18.77
C VAL A 396 0.27 -24.18 17.36
N ALA A 397 0.68 -23.42 16.34
CA ALA A 397 0.31 -23.67 14.95
C ALA A 397 0.93 -24.95 14.37
N GLY A 398 2.12 -25.34 14.85
CA GLY A 398 2.85 -26.50 14.38
C GLY A 398 2.42 -27.84 14.99
N ARG A 399 1.58 -27.84 16.04
CA ARG A 399 1.05 -29.09 16.62
C ARG A 399 0.09 -29.77 15.65
N PRO A 400 0.16 -31.11 15.52
CA PRO A 400 -0.89 -31.87 14.84
C PRO A 400 -2.26 -31.53 15.43
N ALA A 401 -3.32 -31.67 14.62
CA ALA A 401 -4.70 -31.48 15.07
C ALA A 401 -5.18 -32.68 15.82
#